data_bd6e7b1e0784d60442508f826a8204ea
#
_entry.id   bd6e7b1e0784d60442508f826a8204ea
#
_cell.length_a   1.000
_cell.length_b   1.000
_cell.length_c   1.000
_cell.angle_alpha   90.00
_cell.angle_beta   90.00
_cell.angle_gamma   90.00
#
_symmetry.space_group_name_H-M   'P 1'
#
loop_
_entity.id
_entity.type
_entity.pdbx_description
1 polymer ?
#
loop_
_entity_poly.entity_id
_entity_poly.type
_entity_poly.pdbx_seq_one_letter_code
_entity_poly.pdbx_strand_id
1 'polypeptide(L)'
;VTTNDPSQGRQAATRRLLPASSFLLSIALLGAAPAFAATGLAADSADQLHTSAPLSESAAAPVLAEQRTMLFANDVDKLIDAGTTGQVEIPVEASGRIQTVLKRALALIGTPYRWGGSSTEGFDCSGLVGYVFRSALGIELPRVSRQMATSGEKVDRASLSAGDLVFFSRRGKRVDHVGIYLGNGRFVHAPRTGKDVMVSSLDDGYWSRKFMQARRVPGV
;
A
#
# COMPACT_ATOMS: atom_id res chain seq x y z
N VAL A 1 35.44 -61.22 13.68
CA VAL A 1 36.81 -60.62 13.73
C VAL A 1 37.01 -59.88 12.43
N THR A 2 36.84 -58.62 12.42
CA THR A 2 37.66 -57.64 11.66
C THR A 2 37.13 -56.24 12.00
N THR A 3 37.98 -55.55 12.70
CA THR A 3 37.93 -54.15 13.02
C THR A 3 38.12 -53.30 11.77
N ASN A 4 37.32 -52.28 11.57
CA ASN A 4 37.67 -51.16 10.70
C ASN A 4 37.50 -49.84 11.43
N ASP A 5 38.62 -49.18 11.57
CA ASP A 5 38.92 -47.88 12.10
C ASP A 5 38.45 -46.76 11.16
N PRO A 6 37.77 -45.71 11.62
CA PRO A 6 37.53 -44.50 10.84
C PRO A 6 38.41 -43.36 11.36
N SER A 7 39.57 -43.23 10.80
CA SER A 7 40.37 -42.01 11.00
C SER A 7 40.56 -41.26 9.70
N GLN A 8 40.39 -39.93 9.86
CA GLN A 8 40.95 -38.83 9.06
C GLN A 8 40.12 -38.23 7.91
N GLY A 9 39.92 -36.94 8.05
CA GLY A 9 39.42 -36.05 7.02
C GLY A 9 38.98 -34.68 7.51
N ARG A 10 39.72 -34.05 8.45
CA ARG A 10 39.54 -32.61 8.72
C ARG A 10 40.16 -31.81 7.58
N GLN A 11 39.38 -31.25 6.69
CA GLN A 11 39.83 -30.18 5.79
C GLN A 11 39.43 -28.82 6.36
N ALA A 12 40.43 -28.06 6.73
CA ALA A 12 40.37 -26.69 7.16
C ALA A 12 39.97 -25.77 5.98
N ALA A 13 38.84 -25.12 6.06
CA ALA A 13 38.45 -24.09 5.11
C ALA A 13 39.20 -22.80 5.45
N THR A 14 40.13 -22.47 4.60
CA THR A 14 40.94 -21.24 4.64
C THR A 14 40.03 -20.00 4.40
N ARG A 15 39.91 -19.17 5.39
CA ARG A 15 39.30 -17.82 5.28
C ARG A 15 40.23 -16.95 4.46
N ARG A 16 39.80 -16.59 3.26
CA ARG A 16 40.41 -15.50 2.49
C ARG A 16 39.88 -14.16 3.01
N LEU A 17 40.75 -13.44 3.68
CA LEU A 17 40.59 -12.01 3.96
C LEU A 17 40.81 -11.22 2.68
N LEU A 18 39.84 -10.43 2.31
CA LEU A 18 39.98 -9.41 1.26
C LEU A 18 40.35 -8.08 1.89
N PRO A 19 41.24 -7.31 1.27
CA PRO A 19 41.73 -6.06 1.83
C PRO A 19 40.71 -4.92 1.66
N ALA A 20 40.65 -4.11 2.70
CA ALA A 20 39.95 -2.83 2.71
C ALA A 20 40.63 -1.86 1.77
N SER A 21 39.94 -1.43 0.72
CA SER A 21 40.37 -0.28 -0.10
C SER A 21 39.71 0.96 0.45
N SER A 22 40.53 1.75 1.12
CA SER A 22 40.23 3.15 1.45
C SER A 22 40.18 3.98 0.17
N PHE A 23 39.03 4.55 -0.14
CA PHE A 23 38.92 5.67 -1.07
C PHE A 23 38.64 6.95 -0.27
N LEU A 24 39.73 7.64 0.00
CA LEU A 24 39.73 9.07 0.28
C LEU A 24 39.45 9.79 -1.03
N LEU A 25 38.38 10.54 -1.13
CA LEU A 25 38.27 11.56 -2.16
C LEU A 25 37.77 12.87 -1.60
N SER A 26 38.64 13.80 -1.87
CA SER A 26 38.77 15.16 -1.44
C SER A 26 37.56 16.03 -1.69
N ILE A 27 37.35 16.94 -0.77
CA ILE A 27 36.56 18.14 -0.79
C ILE A 27 37.13 19.10 -1.83
N ALA A 28 36.32 19.61 -2.71
CA ALA A 28 36.56 20.89 -3.40
C ALA A 28 35.35 21.80 -3.19
N LEU A 29 35.60 22.81 -2.37
CA LEU A 29 34.83 24.06 -2.27
C LEU A 29 35.06 24.91 -3.52
N LEU A 30 34.05 25.62 -3.95
CA LEU A 30 33.95 26.95 -4.59
C LEU A 30 32.67 26.93 -5.42
N GLY A 31 31.73 27.85 -5.38
CA GLY A 31 31.76 29.24 -5.06
C GLY A 31 30.53 29.87 -5.72
N ALA A 32 30.12 30.95 -5.12
CA ALA A 32 29.40 32.05 -5.73
C ALA A 32 27.89 31.95 -5.97
N ALA A 33 27.17 32.59 -5.08
CA ALA A 33 25.86 33.19 -5.32
C ALA A 33 26.05 34.50 -6.14
N PRO A 34 25.13 34.87 -7.00
CA PRO A 34 24.89 36.24 -7.33
C PRO A 34 23.70 36.81 -6.57
N ALA A 35 24.00 37.82 -5.77
CA ALA A 35 23.04 38.79 -5.28
C ALA A 35 22.56 39.64 -6.48
N PHE A 36 21.25 39.75 -6.68
CA PHE A 36 20.70 40.86 -7.45
C PHE A 36 20.06 41.85 -6.51
N ALA A 37 20.70 43.01 -6.51
CA ALA A 37 20.31 44.19 -5.77
C ALA A 37 19.06 44.83 -6.38
N ALA A 38 18.28 45.39 -5.48
CA ALA A 38 17.16 46.27 -5.74
C ALA A 38 17.61 47.63 -6.23
N THR A 39 16.86 48.19 -7.16
CA THR A 39 16.62 49.62 -7.35
C THR A 39 15.21 49.73 -7.91
N GLY A 40 14.21 50.25 -7.27
CA GLY A 40 14.03 51.64 -6.82
C GLY A 40 13.40 52.46 -7.91
N LEU A 41 12.17 52.82 -7.75
CA LEU A 41 11.71 54.19 -7.88
C LEU A 41 10.17 54.26 -7.87
N ALA A 42 9.76 55.25 -7.15
CA ALA A 42 8.48 55.65 -6.67
C ALA A 42 7.60 56.36 -7.72
N ALA A 43 6.37 56.61 -7.20
CA ALA A 43 5.38 57.61 -7.60
C ALA A 43 4.45 57.18 -8.74
N ASP A 44 3.17 57.38 -8.74
CA ASP A 44 2.35 58.43 -8.15
C ASP A 44 0.86 58.08 -8.41
N SER A 45 0.01 58.43 -7.44
CA SER A 45 -1.35 58.95 -7.55
C SER A 45 -2.44 58.29 -8.35
N ALA A 46 -3.52 58.12 -7.65
CA ALA A 46 -4.90 58.54 -7.87
C ALA A 46 -5.92 57.41 -7.76
N ASP A 47 -6.55 57.39 -6.61
CA ASP A 47 -7.99 57.61 -6.37
C ASP A 47 -8.95 57.05 -7.41
N GLN A 48 -9.59 55.90 -7.07
CA GLN A 48 -10.98 55.66 -7.40
C GLN A 48 -11.62 54.77 -6.34
N LEU A 49 -12.52 55.38 -5.59
CA LEU A 49 -13.54 54.72 -4.80
C LEU A 49 -14.39 53.83 -5.64
N HIS A 50 -14.34 52.51 -5.40
CA HIS A 50 -15.48 51.64 -5.70
C HIS A 50 -15.74 50.71 -4.51
N THR A 51 -16.83 51.03 -3.83
CA THR A 51 -17.67 50.21 -2.98
C THR A 51 -17.83 48.82 -3.56
N SER A 52 -17.32 47.80 -2.93
CA SER A 52 -17.74 46.42 -3.19
C SER A 52 -18.13 45.78 -1.86
N ALA A 53 -19.35 45.33 -1.85
CA ALA A 53 -20.00 44.58 -0.82
C ALA A 53 -19.23 43.33 -0.40
N PRO A 54 -19.37 42.84 0.83
CA PRO A 54 -18.77 41.57 1.23
C PRO A 54 -19.47 40.43 0.50
N LEU A 55 -18.72 39.71 -0.32
CA LEU A 55 -19.15 38.41 -0.85
C LEU A 55 -19.23 37.43 0.31
N SER A 56 -20.44 36.99 0.56
CA SER A 56 -20.76 35.95 1.51
C SER A 56 -19.87 34.72 1.23
N GLU A 57 -19.13 34.35 2.22
CA GLU A 57 -18.41 33.10 2.30
C GLU A 57 -19.40 31.94 2.14
N SER A 58 -19.43 31.39 0.96
CA SER A 58 -20.30 30.28 0.60
C SER A 58 -19.87 29.03 1.36
N ALA A 59 -20.70 28.59 2.28
CA ALA A 59 -20.59 27.36 3.05
C ALA A 59 -20.79 26.12 2.15
N ALA A 60 -19.95 25.94 1.13
CA ALA A 60 -20.03 24.79 0.22
C ALA A 60 -19.06 23.63 0.54
N ALA A 61 -18.19 23.81 1.54
CA ALA A 61 -17.19 22.80 1.87
C ALA A 61 -17.70 21.53 2.59
N PRO A 62 -18.74 21.56 3.46
CA PRO A 62 -19.19 20.33 4.11
C PRO A 62 -19.99 19.38 3.22
N VAL A 63 -20.71 19.87 2.22
CA VAL A 63 -21.60 19.06 1.38
C VAL A 63 -20.83 18.11 0.45
N LEU A 64 -19.66 18.53 -0.05
CA LEU A 64 -18.81 17.69 -0.93
C LEU A 64 -18.12 16.53 -0.18
N ALA A 65 -17.82 16.71 1.10
CA ALA A 65 -17.25 15.64 1.92
C ALA A 65 -18.28 14.56 2.25
N GLU A 66 -19.50 14.97 2.53
CA GLU A 66 -20.59 14.06 2.87
C GLU A 66 -21.11 13.28 1.64
N GLN A 67 -21.19 13.91 0.47
CA GLN A 67 -21.51 13.23 -0.79
C GLN A 67 -20.42 12.23 -1.21
N ARG A 68 -19.16 12.52 -0.94
CA ARG A 68 -18.06 11.59 -1.19
C ARG A 68 -18.15 10.34 -0.32
N THR A 69 -18.54 10.51 0.93
CA THR A 69 -18.74 9.40 1.88
C THR A 69 -19.96 8.55 1.50
N MET A 70 -21.04 9.15 1.02
CA MET A 70 -22.26 8.45 0.61
C MET A 70 -22.08 7.64 -0.68
N LEU A 71 -21.31 8.15 -1.66
CA LEU A 71 -21.00 7.41 -2.89
C LEU A 71 -20.17 6.16 -2.62
N PHE A 72 -19.24 6.22 -1.67
CA PHE A 72 -18.42 5.06 -1.31
C PHE A 72 -19.18 4.03 -0.48
N ALA A 73 -20.12 4.42 0.37
CA ALA A 73 -20.94 3.50 1.14
C ALA A 73 -21.86 2.65 0.22
N ASN A 74 -22.48 3.27 -0.77
CA ASN A 74 -23.36 2.59 -1.74
C ASN A 74 -22.56 1.65 -2.68
N ASP A 75 -21.30 2.00 -3.01
CA ASP A 75 -20.43 1.14 -3.82
C ASP A 75 -19.93 -0.08 -3.03
N VAL A 76 -19.73 0.05 -1.73
CA VAL A 76 -19.38 -1.08 -0.85
C VAL A 76 -20.50 -2.09 -0.80
N ASP A 77 -21.73 -1.64 -0.61
CA ASP A 77 -22.91 -2.51 -0.56
C ASP A 77 -23.15 -3.22 -1.91
N LYS A 78 -22.94 -2.53 -3.04
CA LYS A 78 -22.98 -3.14 -4.38
C LYS A 78 -21.86 -4.14 -4.63
N LEU A 79 -20.68 -3.90 -4.08
CA LEU A 79 -19.54 -4.83 -4.19
C LEU A 79 -19.74 -6.11 -3.37
N ILE A 80 -20.44 -5.99 -2.26
CA ILE A 80 -20.79 -7.11 -1.38
C ILE A 80 -21.91 -7.95 -2.01
N ASP A 81 -22.92 -7.28 -2.60
CA ASP A 81 -24.07 -7.94 -3.21
C ASP A 81 -23.71 -8.68 -4.52
N ALA A 82 -22.79 -8.11 -5.32
CA ALA A 82 -22.31 -8.74 -6.56
C ALA A 82 -21.39 -9.97 -6.36
N GLY A 83 -20.86 -10.17 -5.15
CA GLY A 83 -20.07 -11.36 -4.78
C GLY A 83 -20.91 -12.60 -4.45
N THR A 84 -22.24 -12.45 -4.35
CA THR A 84 -23.14 -13.48 -3.81
C THR A 84 -23.74 -14.41 -4.88
N THR A 85 -23.44 -14.26 -6.17
CA THR A 85 -24.04 -15.07 -7.26
C THR A 85 -23.30 -16.37 -7.60
N GLY A 86 -22.48 -16.88 -6.69
CA GLY A 86 -21.95 -18.25 -6.77
C GLY A 86 -22.19 -18.92 -5.43
N GLN A 87 -23.16 -19.81 -5.34
CA GLN A 87 -23.55 -20.56 -4.14
C GLN A 87 -22.35 -21.22 -3.43
N VAL A 88 -21.68 -20.44 -2.60
CA VAL A 88 -20.97 -20.91 -1.43
C VAL A 88 -21.68 -20.25 -0.28
N GLU A 89 -22.39 -21.02 0.54
CA GLU A 89 -22.98 -20.52 1.78
C GLU A 89 -21.84 -20.06 2.68
N ILE A 90 -21.49 -18.77 2.56
CA ILE A 90 -20.57 -18.13 3.50
C ILE A 90 -21.38 -17.94 4.79
N PRO A 91 -20.95 -18.47 5.92
CA PRO A 91 -21.61 -18.23 7.20
C PRO A 91 -21.83 -16.73 7.37
N VAL A 92 -22.99 -16.31 7.83
CA VAL A 92 -23.38 -14.90 8.00
C VAL A 92 -22.33 -14.13 8.81
N GLU A 93 -21.71 -14.76 9.79
CA GLU A 93 -20.62 -14.20 10.60
C GLU A 93 -19.34 -13.95 9.78
N ALA A 94 -18.98 -14.86 8.87
CA ALA A 94 -17.84 -14.68 7.98
C ALA A 94 -18.08 -13.50 7.01
N SER A 95 -19.33 -13.35 6.51
CA SER A 95 -19.75 -12.21 5.70
C SER A 95 -19.56 -10.87 6.46
N GLY A 96 -19.98 -10.80 7.73
CA GLY A 96 -19.83 -9.61 8.57
C GLY A 96 -18.36 -9.24 8.81
N ARG A 97 -17.48 -10.22 9.00
CA ARG A 97 -16.04 -10.02 9.19
C ARG A 97 -15.38 -9.48 7.92
N ILE A 98 -15.71 -10.05 6.77
CA ILE A 98 -15.25 -9.57 5.46
C ILE A 98 -15.69 -8.13 5.26
N GLN A 99 -16.94 -7.78 5.50
CA GLN A 99 -17.46 -6.40 5.39
C GLN A 99 -16.67 -5.43 6.27
N THR A 100 -16.34 -5.83 7.50
CA THR A 100 -15.55 -4.98 8.40
C THR A 100 -14.14 -4.72 7.85
N VAL A 101 -13.49 -5.75 7.29
CA VAL A 101 -12.20 -5.61 6.60
C VAL A 101 -12.30 -4.65 5.42
N LEU A 102 -13.31 -4.83 4.55
CA LEU A 102 -13.47 -3.99 3.37
C LEU A 102 -13.78 -2.53 3.74
N LYS A 103 -14.70 -2.28 4.66
CA LYS A 103 -15.00 -0.94 5.17
C LYS A 103 -13.74 -0.26 5.72
N ARG A 104 -12.95 -0.99 6.51
CA ARG A 104 -11.69 -0.46 7.05
C ARG A 104 -10.67 -0.14 5.97
N ALA A 105 -10.51 -1.02 4.98
CA ALA A 105 -9.58 -0.81 3.87
C ALA A 105 -9.96 0.39 3.01
N LEU A 106 -11.25 0.52 2.67
CA LEU A 106 -11.77 1.62 1.84
C LEU A 106 -11.71 2.97 2.55
N ALA A 107 -11.89 3.00 3.87
CA ALA A 107 -11.74 4.23 4.68
C ALA A 107 -10.31 4.81 4.68
N LEU A 108 -9.32 4.04 4.21
CA LEU A 108 -7.91 4.48 4.15
C LEU A 108 -7.50 4.95 2.74
N ILE A 109 -8.42 4.95 1.77
CA ILE A 109 -8.14 5.50 0.43
C ILE A 109 -7.73 6.97 0.55
N GLY A 110 -6.69 7.36 -0.20
CA GLY A 110 -6.11 8.71 -0.13
C GLY A 110 -5.02 8.87 0.93
N THR A 111 -4.79 7.88 1.80
CA THR A 111 -3.64 7.91 2.71
C THR A 111 -2.33 7.78 1.92
N PRO A 112 -1.31 8.62 2.15
CA PRO A 112 -0.11 8.62 1.36
C PRO A 112 0.71 7.33 1.54
N TYR A 113 1.39 6.91 0.47
CA TYR A 113 2.38 5.84 0.57
C TYR A 113 3.61 6.33 1.36
N ARG A 114 4.00 5.55 2.37
CA ARG A 114 5.27 5.71 3.08
C ARG A 114 6.00 4.38 3.17
N TRP A 115 7.24 4.35 2.73
CA TRP A 115 8.07 3.14 2.87
C TRP A 115 8.22 2.75 4.34
N GLY A 116 7.89 1.51 4.67
CA GLY A 116 7.88 1.03 6.06
C GLY A 116 6.71 1.53 6.90
N GLY A 117 5.81 2.35 6.33
CA GLY A 117 4.64 2.89 7.03
C GLY A 117 3.60 1.83 7.38
N SER A 118 2.98 1.98 8.55
CA SER A 118 1.96 1.06 9.08
C SER A 118 0.91 1.79 9.93
N SER A 119 0.75 3.10 9.73
CA SER A 119 -0.21 3.95 10.44
C SER A 119 -0.98 4.84 9.47
N THR A 120 -2.00 5.53 9.97
CA THR A 120 -2.81 6.48 9.18
C THR A 120 -2.05 7.70 8.67
N GLU A 121 -0.81 7.90 9.11
CA GLU A 121 0.09 8.91 8.56
C GLU A 121 0.73 8.48 7.23
N GLY A 122 0.68 7.19 6.92
CA GLY A 122 1.14 6.62 5.66
C GLY A 122 1.41 5.13 5.76
N PHE A 123 1.22 4.44 4.66
CA PHE A 123 1.36 2.98 4.56
C PHE A 123 2.33 2.56 3.45
N ASP A 124 3.06 1.47 3.67
CA ASP A 124 3.50 0.63 2.56
C ASP A 124 2.46 -0.47 2.28
N CYS A 125 2.66 -1.27 1.24
CA CYS A 125 1.66 -2.26 0.80
C CYS A 125 1.29 -3.27 1.90
N SER A 126 2.26 -3.85 2.59
CA SER A 126 2.02 -4.81 3.67
C SER A 126 1.65 -4.16 4.99
N GLY A 127 2.08 -2.92 5.23
CA GLY A 127 1.67 -2.14 6.38
C GLY A 127 0.19 -1.77 6.34
N LEU A 128 -0.34 -1.43 5.16
CA LEU A 128 -1.78 -1.23 4.94
C LEU A 128 -2.55 -2.49 5.29
N VAL A 129 -2.18 -3.63 4.69
CA VAL A 129 -2.85 -4.92 4.91
C VAL A 129 -2.82 -5.31 6.38
N GLY A 130 -1.65 -5.29 7.03
CA GLY A 130 -1.52 -5.62 8.45
C GLY A 130 -2.34 -4.70 9.35
N TYR A 131 -2.34 -3.39 9.07
CA TYR A 131 -3.15 -2.42 9.81
C TYR A 131 -4.66 -2.71 9.68
N VAL A 132 -5.14 -2.99 8.46
CA VAL A 132 -6.55 -3.27 8.21
C VAL A 132 -7.00 -4.50 8.99
N PHE A 133 -6.30 -5.63 8.87
CA PHE A 133 -6.70 -6.88 9.55
C PHE A 133 -6.60 -6.78 11.07
N ARG A 134 -5.57 -6.14 11.58
CA ARG A 134 -5.42 -5.91 13.02
C ARG A 134 -6.53 -5.01 13.56
N SER A 135 -6.79 -3.86 12.91
CA SER A 135 -7.78 -2.90 13.40
C SER A 135 -9.24 -3.34 13.18
N ALA A 136 -9.51 -4.16 12.15
CA ALA A 136 -10.84 -4.67 11.85
C ALA A 136 -11.20 -5.92 12.66
N LEU A 137 -10.26 -6.85 12.80
CA LEU A 137 -10.53 -8.20 13.32
C LEU A 137 -9.58 -8.63 14.45
N GLY A 138 -8.58 -7.83 14.83
CA GLY A 138 -7.54 -8.23 15.78
C GLY A 138 -6.57 -9.29 15.24
N ILE A 139 -6.55 -9.51 13.92
CA ILE A 139 -5.68 -10.51 13.29
C ILE A 139 -4.31 -9.90 12.98
N GLU A 140 -3.26 -10.48 13.54
CA GLU A 140 -1.88 -10.09 13.26
C GLU A 140 -1.34 -10.87 12.06
N LEU A 141 -0.89 -10.14 11.05
CA LEU A 141 -0.26 -10.68 9.85
C LEU A 141 1.25 -10.40 9.86
N PRO A 142 2.05 -11.23 9.17
CA PRO A 142 3.48 -10.96 9.01
C PRO A 142 3.73 -9.58 8.42
N ARG A 143 4.78 -8.87 8.87
CA ARG A 143 5.06 -7.49 8.43
C ARG A 143 5.40 -7.37 6.95
N VAL A 144 5.95 -8.41 6.35
CA VAL A 144 6.50 -8.36 4.99
C VAL A 144 5.60 -9.13 4.02
N SER A 145 5.28 -8.53 2.87
CA SER A 145 4.39 -9.13 1.84
C SER A 145 4.82 -10.54 1.42
N ARG A 146 6.11 -10.83 1.37
CA ARG A 146 6.63 -12.16 1.04
C ARG A 146 6.28 -13.21 2.10
N GLN A 147 6.30 -12.85 3.37
CA GLN A 147 5.89 -13.73 4.44
C GLN A 147 4.37 -13.90 4.48
N MET A 148 3.60 -12.83 4.24
CA MET A 148 2.14 -12.93 4.06
C MET A 148 1.78 -13.92 2.95
N ALA A 149 2.55 -13.94 1.85
CA ALA A 149 2.32 -14.82 0.72
C ALA A 149 2.54 -16.32 1.02
N THR A 150 3.11 -16.65 2.17
CA THR A 150 3.27 -18.04 2.66
C THR A 150 2.32 -18.38 3.79
N SER A 151 1.50 -17.44 4.25
CA SER A 151 0.55 -17.59 5.35
C SER A 151 -0.89 -17.74 4.82
N GLY A 152 -1.71 -18.51 5.52
CA GLY A 152 -3.09 -18.75 5.14
C GLY A 152 -3.27 -19.77 4.01
N GLU A 153 -4.51 -19.95 3.58
CA GLU A 153 -4.91 -20.88 2.52
C GLU A 153 -4.55 -20.32 1.15
N LYS A 154 -4.02 -21.15 0.27
CA LYS A 154 -3.79 -20.78 -1.14
C LYS A 154 -5.11 -20.75 -1.89
N VAL A 155 -5.36 -19.66 -2.61
CA VAL A 155 -6.57 -19.45 -3.39
C VAL A 155 -6.19 -19.30 -4.87
N ASP A 156 -6.89 -20.01 -5.74
CA ASP A 156 -6.74 -19.83 -7.17
C ASP A 156 -7.44 -18.54 -7.63
N ARG A 157 -6.95 -17.96 -8.73
CA ARG A 157 -7.50 -16.70 -9.24
C ARG A 157 -9.00 -16.77 -9.53
N ALA A 158 -9.49 -17.91 -10.02
CA ALA A 158 -10.91 -18.11 -10.32
C ALA A 158 -11.79 -18.23 -9.08
N SER A 159 -11.19 -18.52 -7.90
CA SER A 159 -11.88 -18.72 -6.63
C SER A 159 -11.69 -17.54 -5.67
N LEU A 160 -11.23 -16.38 -6.19
CA LEU A 160 -11.03 -15.18 -5.39
C LEU A 160 -12.34 -14.68 -4.80
N SER A 161 -12.32 -14.42 -3.51
CA SER A 161 -13.42 -13.81 -2.75
C SER A 161 -12.97 -12.52 -2.09
N ALA A 162 -13.90 -11.61 -1.85
CA ALA A 162 -13.62 -10.37 -1.14
C ALA A 162 -12.95 -10.65 0.21
N GLY A 163 -11.91 -9.89 0.55
CA GLY A 163 -11.08 -10.11 1.74
C GLY A 163 -9.82 -10.94 1.49
N ASP A 164 -9.71 -11.66 0.36
CA ASP A 164 -8.49 -12.39 0.01
C ASP A 164 -7.31 -11.43 -0.22
N LEU A 165 -6.11 -11.89 0.11
CA LEU A 165 -4.87 -11.16 -0.18
C LEU A 165 -4.37 -11.53 -1.57
N VAL A 166 -4.13 -10.52 -2.40
CA VAL A 166 -3.59 -10.69 -3.75
C VAL A 166 -2.14 -10.22 -3.79
N PHE A 167 -1.26 -11.05 -4.35
CA PHE A 167 0.19 -10.84 -4.34
C PHE A 167 0.74 -10.67 -5.75
N PHE A 168 1.72 -9.77 -5.87
CA PHE A 168 2.29 -9.38 -7.14
C PHE A 168 3.82 -9.38 -7.12
N SER A 169 4.41 -9.54 -8.32
CA SER A 169 5.83 -9.27 -8.55
C SER A 169 5.99 -8.10 -9.52
N ARG A 170 6.41 -6.96 -8.99
CA ARG A 170 6.66 -5.76 -9.80
C ARG A 170 8.04 -5.78 -10.48
N ARG A 171 9.03 -6.42 -9.85
CA ARG A 171 10.44 -6.32 -10.20
C ARG A 171 11.15 -7.68 -10.40
N GLY A 172 10.46 -8.71 -10.79
CA GLY A 172 11.11 -10.00 -11.00
C GLY A 172 10.21 -11.20 -10.72
N LYS A 173 10.76 -12.25 -10.10
CA LYS A 173 10.07 -13.53 -9.85
C LYS A 173 9.63 -13.72 -8.40
N ARG A 174 9.79 -12.71 -7.53
CA ARG A 174 9.47 -12.81 -6.11
C ARG A 174 8.33 -11.87 -5.76
N VAL A 175 7.48 -12.28 -4.83
CA VAL A 175 6.46 -11.39 -4.26
C VAL A 175 7.14 -10.16 -3.64
N ASP A 176 6.72 -8.99 -4.10
CA ASP A 176 7.19 -7.70 -3.61
C ASP A 176 6.06 -6.69 -3.39
N HIS A 177 4.81 -7.13 -3.56
CA HIS A 177 3.64 -6.30 -3.36
C HIS A 177 2.42 -7.13 -2.96
N VAL A 178 1.48 -6.49 -2.24
CA VAL A 178 0.24 -7.10 -1.74
C VAL A 178 -0.89 -6.08 -1.71
N GLY A 179 -2.12 -6.55 -1.90
CA GLY A 179 -3.36 -5.80 -1.73
C GLY A 179 -4.46 -6.69 -1.18
N ILE A 180 -5.60 -6.08 -0.84
CA ILE A 180 -6.82 -6.76 -0.38
C ILE A 180 -7.82 -6.77 -1.53
N TYR A 181 -8.29 -7.94 -1.92
CA TYR A 181 -9.29 -8.11 -2.97
C TYR A 181 -10.66 -7.64 -2.50
N LEU A 182 -11.35 -6.86 -3.33
CA LEU A 182 -12.65 -6.26 -3.02
C LEU A 182 -13.82 -6.98 -3.70
N GLY A 183 -13.52 -7.93 -4.58
CA GLY A 183 -14.49 -8.48 -5.53
C GLY A 183 -14.42 -7.78 -6.89
N ASN A 184 -15.11 -8.37 -7.89
CA ASN A 184 -15.28 -7.82 -9.25
C ASN A 184 -13.97 -7.36 -9.90
N GLY A 185 -12.90 -8.16 -9.77
CA GLY A 185 -11.60 -7.87 -10.36
C GLY A 185 -10.90 -6.63 -9.77
N ARG A 186 -11.30 -6.14 -8.60
CA ARG A 186 -10.74 -4.93 -7.96
C ARG A 186 -10.02 -5.26 -6.66
N PHE A 187 -9.00 -4.49 -6.32
CA PHE A 187 -8.28 -4.61 -5.06
C PHE A 187 -7.77 -3.26 -4.57
N VAL A 188 -7.68 -3.10 -3.25
CA VAL A 188 -7.13 -1.91 -2.59
C VAL A 188 -5.68 -2.17 -2.18
N HIS A 189 -4.82 -1.17 -2.35
CA HIS A 189 -3.41 -1.26 -2.01
C HIS A 189 -2.74 0.12 -1.85
N ALA A 190 -1.54 0.13 -1.23
CA ALA A 190 -0.62 1.27 -1.22
C ALA A 190 0.49 1.01 -2.26
N PRO A 191 0.45 1.63 -3.46
CA PRO A 191 1.24 1.17 -4.61
C PRO A 191 2.72 1.50 -4.53
N ARG A 192 3.10 2.76 -4.28
CA ARG A 192 4.49 3.23 -4.26
C ARG A 192 4.59 4.69 -3.81
N THR A 193 5.79 5.15 -3.53
CA THR A 193 6.09 6.57 -3.25
C THR A 193 5.50 7.49 -4.31
N GLY A 194 4.90 8.59 -3.89
CA GLY A 194 4.23 9.58 -4.73
C GLY A 194 2.83 9.17 -5.19
N LYS A 195 2.26 8.13 -4.59
CA LYS A 195 0.87 7.70 -4.77
C LYS A 195 0.25 7.42 -3.41
N ASP A 196 -1.06 7.49 -3.36
CA ASP A 196 -1.84 7.20 -2.17
C ASP A 196 -2.43 5.79 -2.23
N VAL A 197 -2.98 5.34 -1.11
CA VAL A 197 -3.84 4.14 -1.06
C VAL A 197 -4.97 4.31 -2.07
N MET A 198 -5.15 3.32 -2.94
CA MET A 198 -6.09 3.39 -4.03
C MET A 198 -6.62 2.01 -4.43
N VAL A 199 -7.70 2.00 -5.19
CA VAL A 199 -8.23 0.79 -5.85
C VAL A 199 -7.63 0.65 -7.25
N SER A 200 -7.28 -0.57 -7.62
CA SER A 200 -6.77 -0.94 -8.94
C SER A 200 -7.48 -2.18 -9.48
N SER A 201 -7.47 -2.34 -10.80
CA SER A 201 -7.99 -3.54 -11.47
C SER A 201 -6.97 -4.69 -11.42
N LEU A 202 -7.48 -5.89 -11.17
CA LEU A 202 -6.76 -7.14 -11.24
C LEU A 202 -6.89 -7.79 -12.64
N ASP A 203 -7.96 -7.49 -13.37
CA ASP A 203 -8.33 -8.19 -14.59
C ASP A 203 -7.63 -7.61 -15.82
N ASP A 204 -7.21 -6.36 -15.75
CA ASP A 204 -6.57 -5.67 -16.86
C ASP A 204 -5.29 -4.91 -16.47
N GLY A 205 -4.61 -4.36 -17.49
CA GLY A 205 -3.52 -3.42 -17.33
C GLY A 205 -2.27 -3.99 -16.66
N TYR A 206 -1.63 -3.13 -15.86
CA TYR A 206 -0.33 -3.43 -15.24
C TYR A 206 -0.40 -4.58 -14.23
N TRP A 207 -1.39 -4.55 -13.33
CA TRP A 207 -1.47 -5.47 -12.20
C TRP A 207 -1.89 -6.88 -12.61
N SER A 208 -2.73 -7.03 -13.64
CA SER A 208 -3.10 -8.32 -14.20
C SER A 208 -1.87 -9.16 -14.60
N ARG A 209 -0.90 -8.50 -15.26
CA ARG A 209 0.35 -9.15 -15.70
C ARG A 209 1.36 -9.39 -14.58
N LYS A 210 1.15 -8.76 -13.41
CA LYS A 210 2.04 -8.86 -12.24
C LYS A 210 1.51 -9.77 -11.15
N PHE A 211 0.28 -10.24 -11.28
CA PHE A 211 -0.34 -11.17 -10.34
C PHE A 211 0.45 -12.48 -10.25
N MET A 212 0.67 -12.97 -9.05
CA MET A 212 1.40 -14.22 -8.79
C MET A 212 0.54 -15.28 -8.10
N GLN A 213 -0.14 -14.89 -7.05
CA GLN A 213 -0.93 -15.81 -6.21
C GLN A 213 -1.87 -15.03 -5.30
N ALA A 214 -2.79 -15.75 -4.67
CA ALA A 214 -3.62 -15.21 -3.61
C ALA A 214 -3.64 -16.11 -2.37
N ARG A 215 -4.01 -15.52 -1.23
CA ARG A 215 -4.15 -16.20 0.05
C ARG A 215 -5.42 -15.74 0.77
N ARG A 216 -6.13 -16.69 1.36
CA ARG A 216 -7.21 -16.41 2.30
C ARG A 216 -6.69 -16.44 3.71
N VAL A 217 -7.00 -15.38 4.46
CA VAL A 217 -6.60 -15.27 5.86
C VAL A 217 -7.56 -16.12 6.71
N PRO A 218 -7.07 -17.04 7.56
CA PRO A 218 -7.95 -17.81 8.42
C PRO A 218 -8.76 -16.92 9.36
N GLY A 219 -10.03 -17.25 9.52
CA GLY A 219 -10.92 -16.53 10.42
C GLY A 219 -11.52 -15.23 9.84
N VAL A 220 -11.57 -15.13 8.52
CA VAL A 220 -12.23 -14.02 7.79
C VAL A 220 -13.44 -14.53 7.05
#